data_59f043361beba7635d4b4c3d11e3db48
#
_entry.id   59f043361beba7635d4b4c3d11e3db48
#
_cell.length_a   1.000
_cell.length_b   1.000
_cell.length_c   1.000
_cell.angle_alpha   90.00
_cell.angle_beta   90.00
_cell.angle_gamma   90.00
#
_symmetry.space_group_name_H-M   'P 1'
#
loop_
_entity.id
_entity.type
_entity.pdbx_description
1 polymer ?
#
loop_
_entity_poly.entity_id
_entity_poly.type
_entity_poly.pdbx_seq_one_letter_code
_entity_poly.pdbx_strand_id
1 'polypeptide(L)'
;VKKLSTFYPSRQVSQLREVQKRFQGGIALLEALIAILIFSMGVIALVGMQAAMKSNTTASKFRADASFLVQQRLGQLWAAPANLAAFAETDTDISTLIPDGKRTTTITDLANRQVTITVSWKVPGDAITHNETVQARVNVN
;
A
#
# COMPACT_ATOMS: atom_id res chain seq x y z
N VAL A 1 54.00 8.24 -69.64
CA VAL A 1 52.81 8.08 -68.74
C VAL A 1 53.06 9.04 -67.60
N LYS A 2 52.32 10.21 -67.54
CA LYS A 2 52.41 11.20 -66.46
C LYS A 2 51.38 10.77 -65.35
N LYS A 3 51.85 10.40 -64.14
CA LYS A 3 51.08 10.25 -62.92
C LYS A 3 50.66 11.64 -62.42
N LEU A 4 49.38 11.96 -62.53
CA LEU A 4 48.81 13.11 -61.85
C LEU A 4 48.61 12.73 -60.35
N SER A 5 49.46 13.22 -59.47
CA SER A 5 49.25 13.15 -58.02
C SER A 5 48.25 14.24 -57.63
N THR A 6 47.00 13.87 -57.32
CA THR A 6 46.01 14.79 -56.82
C THR A 6 46.38 15.15 -55.37
N PHE A 7 46.91 16.34 -55.18
CA PHE A 7 47.27 16.88 -53.89
C PHE A 7 46.02 17.45 -53.24
N TYR A 8 45.41 16.70 -52.33
CA TYR A 8 44.34 17.22 -51.48
C TYR A 8 44.97 18.03 -50.33
N PRO A 9 44.63 19.33 -50.16
CA PRO A 9 45.20 20.11 -49.07
C PRO A 9 44.67 19.63 -47.72
N SER A 10 45.60 19.24 -46.86
CA SER A 10 45.38 18.70 -45.52
C SER A 10 44.51 19.60 -44.57
N ARG A 11 44.36 20.88 -44.93
CA ARG A 11 43.51 21.84 -44.18
C ARG A 11 42.02 21.58 -44.29
N GLN A 12 41.50 21.00 -45.36
CA GLN A 12 40.08 20.73 -45.52
C GLN A 12 39.62 19.55 -44.66
N VAL A 13 40.49 18.57 -44.42
CA VAL A 13 40.16 17.39 -43.61
C VAL A 13 40.03 17.72 -42.12
N SER A 14 40.83 18.69 -41.64
CA SER A 14 40.77 19.14 -40.23
C SER A 14 39.50 19.92 -39.92
N GLN A 15 39.04 20.76 -40.85
CA GLN A 15 37.78 21.52 -40.67
C GLN A 15 36.55 20.62 -40.61
N LEU A 16 36.48 19.58 -41.44
CA LEU A 16 35.39 18.62 -41.43
C LEU A 16 35.35 17.82 -40.12
N ARG A 17 36.49 17.49 -39.52
CA ARG A 17 36.59 16.81 -38.25
C ARG A 17 36.11 17.67 -37.07
N GLU A 18 36.35 18.95 -37.08
CA GLU A 18 35.88 19.85 -36.00
C GLU A 18 34.38 20.10 -36.07
N VAL A 19 33.82 20.24 -37.27
CA VAL A 19 32.37 20.36 -37.48
C VAL A 19 31.65 19.08 -37.02
N GLN A 20 32.20 17.91 -37.36
CA GLN A 20 31.60 16.62 -36.91
C GLN A 20 31.63 16.45 -35.39
N LYS A 21 32.69 16.87 -34.69
CA LYS A 21 32.77 16.83 -33.24
C LYS A 21 31.72 17.71 -32.55
N ARG A 22 31.42 18.89 -33.11
CA ARG A 22 30.41 19.81 -32.57
C ARG A 22 29.00 19.27 -32.74
N PHE A 23 28.69 18.62 -33.84
CA PHE A 23 27.39 17.95 -34.06
C PHE A 23 27.19 16.75 -33.13
N GLN A 24 28.24 15.97 -32.86
CA GLN A 24 28.18 14.85 -31.94
C GLN A 24 27.89 15.29 -30.49
N GLY A 25 28.43 16.44 -30.03
CA GLY A 25 28.13 16.99 -28.70
C GLY A 25 26.66 17.40 -28.53
N GLY A 26 26.02 17.95 -29.58
CA GLY A 26 24.63 18.35 -29.54
C GLY A 26 23.66 17.14 -29.46
N ILE A 27 23.97 16.07 -30.20
CA ILE A 27 23.16 14.84 -30.18
C ILE A 27 23.27 14.14 -28.83
N ALA A 28 24.47 14.05 -28.25
CA ALA A 28 24.67 13.45 -26.93
C ALA A 28 23.94 14.21 -25.81
N LEU A 29 23.86 15.54 -25.89
CA LEU A 29 23.06 16.34 -24.95
C LEU A 29 21.56 16.07 -25.08
N LEU A 30 21.07 15.97 -26.32
CA LEU A 30 19.67 15.65 -26.58
C LEU A 30 19.30 14.25 -26.04
N GLU A 31 20.16 13.27 -26.27
CA GLU A 31 20.01 11.91 -25.77
C GLU A 31 19.98 11.87 -24.25
N ALA A 32 20.89 12.59 -23.59
CA ALA A 32 20.91 12.71 -22.14
C ALA A 32 19.61 13.34 -21.60
N LEU A 33 19.09 14.38 -22.26
CA LEU A 33 17.84 15.03 -21.87
C LEU A 33 16.64 14.07 -22.01
N ILE A 34 16.56 13.32 -23.10
CA ILE A 34 15.49 12.33 -23.32
C ILE A 34 15.61 11.20 -22.28
N ALA A 35 16.83 10.73 -22.01
CA ALA A 35 17.06 9.69 -21.02
C ALA A 35 16.61 10.13 -19.61
N ILE A 36 16.94 11.36 -19.19
CA ILE A 36 16.51 11.93 -17.91
C ILE A 36 14.99 12.10 -17.88
N LEU A 37 14.37 12.53 -18.97
CA LEU A 37 12.92 12.68 -19.06
C LEU A 37 12.22 11.33 -18.85
N ILE A 38 12.63 10.29 -19.58
CA ILE A 38 12.05 8.94 -19.47
C ILE A 38 12.29 8.36 -18.08
N PHE A 39 13.50 8.53 -17.55
CA PHE A 39 13.85 8.10 -16.19
C PHE A 39 12.97 8.77 -15.14
N SER A 40 12.77 10.09 -15.24
CA SER A 40 11.94 10.86 -14.30
C SER A 40 10.49 10.40 -14.33
N MET A 41 9.92 10.12 -15.50
CA MET A 41 8.57 9.55 -15.63
C MET A 41 8.48 8.17 -14.96
N GLY A 42 9.49 7.34 -15.13
CA GLY A 42 9.56 6.01 -14.49
C GLY A 42 9.60 6.11 -12.96
N VAL A 43 10.39 7.04 -12.42
CA VAL A 43 10.47 7.26 -10.96
C VAL A 43 9.15 7.74 -10.39
N ILE A 44 8.46 8.68 -11.04
CA ILE A 44 7.16 9.20 -10.60
C ILE A 44 6.11 8.07 -10.58
N ALA A 45 6.10 7.22 -11.60
CA ALA A 45 5.20 6.08 -11.66
C ALA A 45 5.44 5.08 -10.49
N LEU A 46 6.70 4.80 -10.17
CA LEU A 46 7.08 3.95 -9.03
C LEU A 46 6.63 4.53 -7.69
N VAL A 47 6.80 5.83 -7.48
CA VAL A 47 6.34 6.51 -6.25
C VAL A 47 4.82 6.42 -6.10
N GLY A 48 4.06 6.61 -7.18
CA GLY A 48 2.60 6.46 -7.17
C GLY A 48 2.17 5.04 -6.79
N MET A 49 2.83 4.03 -7.32
CA MET A 49 2.57 2.62 -6.99
C MET A 49 2.91 2.29 -5.53
N GLN A 50 4.02 2.82 -4.99
CA GLN A 50 4.39 2.64 -3.57
C GLN A 50 3.35 3.26 -2.62
N ALA A 51 2.78 4.41 -2.95
CA ALA A 51 1.73 5.04 -2.14
C ALA A 51 0.47 4.16 -2.07
N ALA A 52 0.04 3.60 -3.20
CA ALA A 52 -1.10 2.67 -3.26
C ALA A 52 -0.84 1.38 -2.47
N MET A 53 0.36 0.81 -2.59
CA MET A 53 0.75 -0.39 -1.84
C MET A 53 0.73 -0.15 -0.32
N LYS A 54 1.22 1.00 0.14
CA LYS A 54 1.21 1.38 1.56
C LYS A 54 -0.21 1.48 2.10
N SER A 55 -1.13 2.11 1.37
CA SER A 55 -2.54 2.21 1.75
C SER A 55 -3.17 0.82 1.90
N ASN A 56 -3.00 -0.05 0.91
CA ASN A 56 -3.55 -1.41 0.92
C ASN A 56 -2.98 -2.25 2.07
N THR A 57 -1.67 -2.15 2.33
CA THR A 57 -1.02 -2.86 3.43
C THR A 57 -1.55 -2.40 4.78
N THR A 58 -1.74 -1.09 4.96
CA THR A 58 -2.30 -0.53 6.19
C THR A 58 -3.74 -0.99 6.43
N ALA A 59 -4.58 -0.97 5.40
CA ALA A 59 -5.96 -1.45 5.49
C ALA A 59 -6.01 -2.95 5.82
N SER A 60 -5.16 -3.77 5.20
CA SER A 60 -5.05 -5.20 5.48
C SER A 60 -4.60 -5.49 6.91
N LYS A 61 -3.65 -4.69 7.43
CA LYS A 61 -3.20 -4.79 8.83
C LYS A 61 -4.36 -4.56 9.79
N PHE A 62 -5.09 -3.46 9.66
CA PHE A 62 -6.19 -3.15 10.57
C PHE A 62 -7.31 -4.18 10.51
N ARG A 63 -7.55 -4.77 9.34
CA ARG A 63 -8.50 -5.89 9.23
C ARG A 63 -8.02 -7.12 9.99
N ALA A 64 -6.73 -7.46 9.91
CA ALA A 64 -6.16 -8.56 10.68
C ALA A 64 -6.21 -8.29 12.19
N ASP A 65 -5.89 -7.07 12.61
CA ASP A 65 -5.97 -6.64 14.01
C ASP A 65 -7.42 -6.73 14.53
N ALA A 66 -8.41 -6.27 13.76
CA ALA A 66 -9.83 -6.38 14.11
C ALA A 66 -10.29 -7.85 14.25
N SER A 67 -9.89 -8.69 13.30
CA SER A 67 -10.18 -10.12 13.36
C SER A 67 -9.57 -10.78 14.61
N PHE A 68 -8.35 -10.41 14.98
CA PHE A 68 -7.72 -10.87 16.21
C PHE A 68 -8.50 -10.42 17.46
N LEU A 69 -8.95 -9.16 17.51
CA LEU A 69 -9.73 -8.63 18.64
C LEU A 69 -11.09 -9.33 18.78
N VAL A 70 -11.73 -9.67 17.67
CA VAL A 70 -12.97 -10.48 17.67
C VAL A 70 -12.69 -11.90 18.21
N GLN A 71 -11.62 -12.55 17.76
CA GLN A 71 -11.24 -13.89 18.21
C GLN A 71 -10.85 -13.89 19.70
N GLN A 72 -10.14 -12.87 20.16
CA GLN A 72 -9.81 -12.70 21.57
C GLN A 72 -11.08 -12.59 22.43
N ARG A 73 -12.05 -11.77 21.98
CA ARG A 73 -13.33 -11.64 22.69
C ARG A 73 -14.10 -12.94 22.72
N LEU A 74 -14.15 -13.64 21.61
CA LEU A 74 -14.79 -14.94 21.51
C LEU A 74 -14.14 -15.97 22.44
N GLY A 75 -12.81 -15.97 22.56
CA GLY A 75 -12.08 -16.80 23.51
C GLY A 75 -12.47 -16.54 24.97
N GLN A 76 -12.69 -15.26 25.34
CA GLN A 76 -13.19 -14.88 26.66
C GLN A 76 -14.60 -15.44 26.94
N LEU A 77 -15.48 -15.39 25.94
CA LEU A 77 -16.82 -15.94 26.04
C LEU A 77 -16.80 -17.47 26.22
N TRP A 78 -15.93 -18.17 25.54
CA TRP A 78 -15.73 -19.61 25.68
C TRP A 78 -15.12 -20.01 27.04
N ALA A 79 -14.29 -19.13 27.61
CA ALA A 79 -13.73 -19.36 28.95
C ALA A 79 -14.75 -19.22 30.07
N ALA A 80 -15.85 -18.49 29.85
CA ALA A 80 -16.91 -18.27 30.86
C ALA A 80 -18.32 -18.45 30.29
N PRO A 81 -18.65 -19.63 29.78
CA PRO A 81 -19.92 -19.89 29.07
C PRO A 81 -21.18 -19.79 29.94
N ALA A 82 -21.03 -19.88 31.25
CA ALA A 82 -22.14 -19.74 32.20
C ALA A 82 -22.57 -18.28 32.44
N ASN A 83 -21.73 -17.32 32.09
CA ASN A 83 -21.94 -15.88 32.40
C ASN A 83 -21.92 -15.01 31.15
N LEU A 84 -22.49 -15.47 30.04
CA LEU A 84 -22.46 -14.75 28.76
C LEU A 84 -23.06 -13.34 28.85
N ALA A 85 -24.12 -13.16 29.64
CA ALA A 85 -24.78 -11.87 29.78
C ALA A 85 -23.86 -10.76 30.32
N ALA A 86 -22.86 -11.11 31.15
CA ALA A 86 -21.89 -10.16 31.67
C ALA A 86 -20.92 -9.63 30.60
N PHE A 87 -20.83 -10.28 29.45
CA PHE A 87 -20.00 -9.87 28.34
C PHE A 87 -20.72 -8.95 27.35
N ALA A 88 -22.03 -8.72 27.52
CA ALA A 88 -22.76 -7.78 26.68
C ALA A 88 -22.17 -6.37 26.81
N GLU A 89 -21.84 -5.76 25.69
CA GLU A 89 -21.26 -4.42 25.63
C GLU A 89 -21.71 -3.74 24.35
N THR A 90 -21.79 -2.40 24.37
CA THR A 90 -22.15 -1.60 23.20
C THR A 90 -21.14 -0.47 23.07
N ASP A 91 -20.56 -0.36 21.88
CA ASP A 91 -19.61 0.70 21.50
C ASP A 91 -18.47 0.94 22.51
N THR A 92 -18.02 -0.15 23.15
CA THR A 92 -16.88 -0.09 24.07
C THR A 92 -15.65 0.46 23.33
N ASP A 93 -15.06 1.52 23.87
CA ASP A 93 -13.88 2.15 23.29
C ASP A 93 -12.66 1.22 23.38
N ILE A 94 -12.10 0.87 22.24
CA ILE A 94 -10.86 0.11 22.07
C ILE A 94 -9.86 0.86 21.19
N SER A 95 -9.94 2.19 21.16
CA SER A 95 -9.08 3.05 20.32
C SER A 95 -7.58 2.94 20.64
N THR A 96 -7.24 2.40 21.80
CA THR A 96 -5.85 2.07 22.18
C THR A 96 -5.30 0.86 21.42
N LEU A 97 -6.16 0.00 20.88
CA LEU A 97 -5.79 -1.24 20.16
C LEU A 97 -5.89 -1.08 18.66
N ILE A 98 -6.90 -0.34 18.19
CA ILE A 98 -7.14 -0.10 16.76
C ILE A 98 -7.70 1.32 16.57
N PRO A 99 -7.29 2.09 15.56
CA PRO A 99 -7.70 3.49 15.39
C PRO A 99 -9.22 3.69 15.35
N ASP A 100 -9.75 4.60 16.17
CA ASP A 100 -11.17 4.86 16.36
C ASP A 100 -11.99 3.59 16.64
N GLY A 101 -11.33 2.62 17.30
CA GLY A 101 -11.88 1.29 17.53
C GLY A 101 -13.04 1.28 18.53
N LYS A 102 -14.11 0.58 18.15
CA LYS A 102 -15.23 0.28 19.03
C LYS A 102 -15.58 -1.18 18.94
N ARG A 103 -16.00 -1.74 20.07
CA ARG A 103 -16.43 -3.13 20.12
C ARG A 103 -17.83 -3.23 20.70
N THR A 104 -18.67 -4.02 20.04
CA THR A 104 -20.01 -4.39 20.49
C THR A 104 -20.10 -5.90 20.59
N THR A 105 -20.57 -6.39 21.74
CA THR A 105 -20.85 -7.82 21.97
C THR A 105 -22.31 -7.96 22.33
N THR A 106 -23.09 -8.58 21.46
CA THR A 106 -24.53 -8.82 21.64
C THR A 106 -24.78 -10.28 21.86
N ILE A 107 -25.55 -10.62 22.90
CA ILE A 107 -26.07 -11.95 23.09
C ILE A 107 -27.37 -12.05 22.30
N THR A 108 -27.32 -12.64 21.11
CA THR A 108 -28.45 -12.67 20.18
C THR A 108 -29.50 -13.66 20.62
N ASP A 109 -29.10 -14.79 21.21
CA ASP A 109 -29.97 -15.79 21.75
C ASP A 109 -29.29 -16.46 22.96
N LEU A 110 -29.83 -16.17 24.15
CA LEU A 110 -29.27 -16.70 25.39
C LEU A 110 -29.53 -18.20 25.55
N ALA A 111 -30.67 -18.69 25.09
CA ALA A 111 -31.06 -20.09 25.19
C ALA A 111 -30.17 -20.98 24.30
N ASN A 112 -29.90 -20.53 23.09
CA ASN A 112 -29.00 -21.19 22.15
C ASN A 112 -27.56 -20.72 22.27
N ARG A 113 -27.26 -19.78 23.19
CA ARG A 113 -25.95 -19.21 23.44
C ARG A 113 -25.31 -18.63 22.17
N GLN A 114 -26.12 -17.98 21.36
CA GLN A 114 -25.64 -17.28 20.18
C GLN A 114 -25.17 -15.88 20.55
N VAL A 115 -23.99 -15.55 20.07
CA VAL A 115 -23.33 -14.26 20.31
C VAL A 115 -22.91 -13.65 18.99
N THR A 116 -23.02 -12.35 18.91
CA THR A 116 -22.52 -11.55 17.79
C THR A 116 -21.52 -10.55 18.32
N ILE A 117 -20.31 -10.57 17.79
CA ILE A 117 -19.24 -9.65 18.15
C ILE A 117 -18.95 -8.80 16.93
N THR A 118 -18.99 -7.48 17.08
CA THR A 118 -18.64 -6.53 16.03
C THR A 118 -17.51 -5.64 16.54
N VAL A 119 -16.45 -5.53 15.75
CA VAL A 119 -15.37 -4.55 15.93
C VAL A 119 -15.46 -3.58 14.76
N SER A 120 -15.55 -2.30 15.04
CA SER A 120 -15.49 -1.24 14.03
C SER A 120 -14.24 -0.39 14.24
N TRP A 121 -13.69 0.12 13.13
CA TRP A 121 -12.49 0.97 13.15
C TRP A 121 -12.48 1.91 11.97
N LYS A 122 -11.62 2.92 12.05
CA LYS A 122 -11.40 3.86 10.95
C LYS A 122 -9.91 3.95 10.62
N VAL A 123 -9.57 3.72 9.36
CA VAL A 123 -8.18 3.86 8.89
C VAL A 123 -7.81 5.35 8.91
N PRO A 124 -6.66 5.76 9.48
CA PRO A 124 -6.23 7.14 9.46
C PRO A 124 -6.17 7.70 8.04
N GLY A 125 -6.87 8.83 7.81
CA GLY A 125 -6.99 9.45 6.49
C GLY A 125 -8.12 8.91 5.62
N ASP A 126 -8.87 7.91 6.06
CA ASP A 126 -10.07 7.41 5.39
C ASP A 126 -11.35 8.07 5.98
N ALA A 127 -12.34 8.30 5.13
CA ALA A 127 -13.66 8.76 5.55
C ALA A 127 -14.58 7.60 6.00
N ILE A 128 -14.23 6.36 5.63
CA ILE A 128 -15.08 5.18 5.81
C ILE A 128 -14.80 4.50 7.14
N THR A 129 -15.85 4.14 7.87
CA THR A 129 -15.76 3.23 9.02
C THR A 129 -15.87 1.79 8.52
N HIS A 130 -14.88 0.98 8.85
CA HIS A 130 -14.85 -0.44 8.57
C HIS A 130 -15.40 -1.22 9.75
N ASN A 131 -15.89 -2.42 9.52
CA ASN A 131 -16.30 -3.34 10.57
C ASN A 131 -15.95 -4.78 10.23
N GLU A 132 -15.77 -5.57 11.28
CA GLU A 132 -15.64 -7.02 11.25
C GLU A 132 -16.68 -7.59 12.22
N THR A 133 -17.51 -8.50 11.75
CA THR A 133 -18.59 -9.09 12.56
C THR A 133 -18.51 -10.61 12.51
N VAL A 134 -18.50 -11.23 13.67
CA VAL A 134 -18.53 -12.69 13.81
C VAL A 134 -19.72 -13.09 14.65
N GLN A 135 -20.44 -14.11 14.18
CA GLN A 135 -21.48 -14.80 14.93
C GLN A 135 -20.96 -16.17 15.35
N ALA A 136 -21.15 -16.50 16.59
CA ALA A 136 -20.69 -17.77 17.13
C ALA A 136 -21.73 -18.35 18.12
N ARG A 137 -21.63 -19.65 18.33
CA ARG A 137 -22.37 -20.37 19.38
C ARG A 137 -21.37 -20.83 20.43
N VAL A 138 -21.57 -20.42 21.66
CA VAL A 138 -20.72 -20.78 22.80
C VAL A 138 -21.27 -22.03 23.47
N ASN A 139 -20.67 -23.19 23.18
CA ASN A 139 -21.07 -24.45 23.80
C ASN A 139 -20.41 -24.61 25.18
N VAL A 140 -21.13 -25.26 26.10
CA VAL A 140 -20.57 -25.78 27.35
C VAL A 140 -20.16 -27.22 27.10
N ASN A 141 -18.94 -27.54 27.41
CA ASN A 141 -18.44 -28.91 27.49
C ASN A 141 -18.83 -29.51 28.83
#